data_2840bd27a2bcfbbe5ad22d2b2a3b1821
#
_entry.id   2840bd27a2bcfbbe5ad22d2b2a3b1821
#
_cell.length_a   1.000
_cell.length_b   1.000
_cell.length_c   1.000
_cell.angle_alpha   90.00
_cell.angle_beta   90.00
_cell.angle_gamma   90.00
#
_symmetry.space_group_name_H-M   'P 1'
#
loop_
_entity.id
_entity.type
_entity.pdbx_description
1 polymer ?
#
loop_
_entity_poly.entity_id
_entity_poly.type
_entity_poly.pdbx_seq_one_letter_code
_entity_poly.pdbx_strand_id
1 'polypeptide(L)'
;MIFVGFGVQMAFLKTHSWTSVGYTFLIAAYVLQITILIQGFWYQALEKPSEEWEKIKVDIPALLIGDIGAGTVLISYGAILGKCSLSQLWCLATFEVFFYGLNHALCNGYYGATDMGGSVYMHAFGAYFGLAASYFFDNKKAIEDKKSRGEGDYNS
;
A
#
# COMPACT_ATOMS: atom_id res chain seq x y z
N MET A 1 -14.82 -6.41 -0.18
CA MET A 1 -14.70 -6.95 -1.56
C MET A 1 -13.35 -6.62 -2.19
N ILE A 2 -12.86 -5.38 -2.12
CA ILE A 2 -11.58 -4.97 -2.73
C ILE A 2 -10.40 -5.83 -2.24
N PHE A 3 -10.29 -6.09 -0.95
CA PHE A 3 -9.19 -6.89 -0.36
C PHE A 3 -9.26 -8.38 -0.72
N VAL A 4 -10.44 -8.90 -1.01
CA VAL A 4 -10.58 -10.26 -1.53
C VAL A 4 -9.95 -10.37 -2.92
N GLY A 5 -10.20 -9.38 -3.79
CA GLY A 5 -9.57 -9.30 -5.11
C GLY A 5 -8.05 -9.25 -5.03
N PHE A 6 -7.51 -8.38 -4.20
CA PHE A 6 -6.06 -8.31 -3.95
C PHE A 6 -5.50 -9.60 -3.35
N GLY A 7 -6.21 -10.22 -2.40
CA GLY A 7 -5.81 -11.50 -1.80
C GLY A 7 -5.70 -12.62 -2.83
N VAL A 8 -6.67 -12.73 -3.72
CA VAL A 8 -6.65 -13.72 -4.82
C VAL A 8 -5.49 -13.44 -5.78
N GLN A 9 -5.22 -12.18 -6.11
CA GLN A 9 -4.07 -11.82 -6.95
C GLN A 9 -2.73 -12.18 -6.30
N MET A 10 -2.63 -12.15 -4.96
CA MET A 10 -1.41 -12.53 -4.23
C MET A 10 -1.27 -14.03 -3.99
N ALA A 11 -2.29 -14.83 -4.35
CA ALA A 11 -2.33 -16.27 -4.07
C ALA A 11 -1.56 -17.14 -5.08
N PHE A 12 -0.96 -16.56 -6.12
CA PHE A 12 -0.29 -17.33 -7.19
C PHE A 12 1.17 -17.73 -6.88
N LEU A 13 1.65 -17.46 -5.67
CA LEU A 13 2.96 -17.99 -5.25
C LEU A 13 2.90 -19.52 -5.15
N LYS A 14 3.94 -20.21 -5.66
CA LYS A 14 4.06 -21.67 -5.61
C LYS A 14 4.07 -22.19 -4.17
N THR A 15 4.74 -21.49 -3.27
CA THR A 15 4.76 -21.77 -1.85
C THR A 15 4.24 -20.54 -1.08
N HIS A 16 3.62 -20.75 0.08
CA HIS A 16 3.11 -19.67 0.92
C HIS A 16 1.98 -18.82 0.33
N SER A 17 1.22 -19.32 -0.65
CA SER A 17 0.11 -18.56 -1.26
C SER A 17 -0.94 -18.13 -0.24
N TRP A 18 -1.37 -19.04 0.65
CA TRP A 18 -2.32 -18.70 1.72
C TRP A 18 -1.75 -17.75 2.76
N THR A 19 -0.44 -17.83 3.04
CA THR A 19 0.24 -16.86 3.89
C THR A 19 0.20 -15.46 3.28
N SER A 20 0.39 -15.35 1.96
CA SER A 20 0.30 -14.07 1.24
C SER A 20 -1.11 -13.48 1.29
N VAL A 21 -2.14 -14.32 1.17
CA VAL A 21 -3.54 -13.88 1.37
C VAL A 21 -3.75 -13.38 2.80
N GLY A 22 -3.26 -14.11 3.80
CA GLY A 22 -3.32 -13.67 5.20
C GLY A 22 -2.62 -12.33 5.44
N TYR A 23 -1.45 -12.14 4.84
CA TYR A 23 -0.73 -10.85 4.92
C TYR A 23 -1.49 -9.72 4.23
N THR A 24 -2.15 -10.00 3.10
CA THR A 24 -3.01 -9.02 2.42
C THR A 24 -4.06 -8.46 3.36
N PHE A 25 -4.81 -9.32 4.04
CA PHE A 25 -5.86 -8.88 4.96
C PHE A 25 -5.29 -8.19 6.21
N LEU A 26 -4.20 -8.69 6.76
CA LEU A 26 -3.55 -8.10 7.93
C LEU A 26 -3.03 -6.69 7.64
N ILE A 27 -2.32 -6.52 6.54
CA ILE A 27 -1.79 -5.21 6.11
C ILE A 27 -2.93 -4.27 5.73
N ALA A 28 -3.95 -4.74 5.03
CA ALA A 28 -5.11 -3.92 4.69
C ALA A 28 -5.80 -3.38 5.94
N ALA A 29 -6.04 -4.24 6.95
CA ALA A 29 -6.67 -3.83 8.20
C ALA A 29 -5.84 -2.79 8.97
N TYR A 30 -4.51 -2.94 8.99
CA TYR A 30 -3.59 -1.99 9.60
C TYR A 30 -3.56 -0.66 8.85
N VAL A 31 -3.33 -0.72 7.55
CA VAL A 31 -3.18 0.46 6.68
C VAL A 31 -4.45 1.30 6.63
N LEU A 32 -5.63 0.68 6.57
CA LEU A 32 -6.91 1.38 6.60
C LEU A 32 -7.00 2.33 7.79
N GLN A 33 -6.62 1.88 8.97
CA GLN A 33 -6.69 2.66 10.20
C GLN A 33 -5.71 3.83 10.20
N ILE A 34 -4.45 3.59 9.82
CA ILE A 34 -3.43 4.65 9.85
C ILE A 34 -3.59 5.64 8.69
N THR A 35 -4.12 5.22 7.55
CA THR A 35 -4.39 6.12 6.41
C THR A 35 -5.32 7.24 6.80
N ILE A 36 -6.40 6.95 7.52
CA ILE A 36 -7.36 7.97 7.98
C ILE A 36 -6.65 9.04 8.82
N LEU A 37 -5.76 8.62 9.72
CA LEU A 37 -5.04 9.53 10.61
C LEU A 37 -3.99 10.34 9.84
N ILE A 38 -3.18 9.69 9.03
CA ILE A 38 -2.09 10.34 8.29
C ILE A 38 -2.64 11.28 7.23
N GLN A 39 -3.70 10.91 6.54
CA GLN A 39 -4.32 11.77 5.55
C GLN A 39 -4.99 12.97 6.21
N GLY A 40 -5.71 12.76 7.31
CA GLY A 40 -6.29 13.85 8.10
C GLY A 40 -5.20 14.82 8.62
N PHE A 41 -4.06 14.29 9.04
CA PHE A 41 -2.89 15.10 9.44
C PHE A 41 -2.38 15.97 8.28
N TRP A 42 -2.12 15.38 7.11
CA TRP A 42 -1.56 16.10 5.97
C TRP A 42 -2.50 17.17 5.40
N TYR A 43 -3.81 16.89 5.33
CA TYR A 43 -4.78 17.89 4.92
C TYR A 43 -4.78 19.08 5.86
N GLN A 44 -4.77 18.86 7.17
CA GLN A 44 -4.72 19.97 8.12
C GLN A 44 -3.38 20.72 8.07
N ALA A 45 -2.27 19.99 7.93
CA ALA A 45 -0.93 20.59 7.87
C ALA A 45 -0.71 21.49 6.65
N LEU A 46 -1.37 21.21 5.54
CA LEU A 46 -1.23 21.98 4.29
C LEU A 46 -2.29 23.07 4.14
N GLU A 47 -3.47 22.88 4.71
CA GLU A 47 -4.60 23.80 4.49
C GLU A 47 -4.88 24.75 5.65
N LYS A 48 -4.47 24.39 6.87
CA LYS A 48 -4.82 25.17 8.08
C LYS A 48 -3.61 25.57 8.91
N PRO A 49 -3.61 26.76 9.51
CA PRO A 49 -2.68 27.08 10.60
C PRO A 49 -2.85 26.08 11.75
N SER A 50 -1.78 25.79 12.48
CA SER A 50 -1.77 24.78 13.56
C SER A 50 -2.79 25.08 14.71
N GLU A 51 -3.15 26.34 14.89
CA GLU A 51 -4.12 26.78 15.89
C GLU A 51 -5.58 26.42 15.53
N GLU A 52 -5.86 26.12 14.26
CA GLU A 52 -7.19 25.78 13.74
C GLU A 52 -7.38 24.27 13.51
N TRP A 53 -6.47 23.45 14.00
CA TRP A 53 -6.57 22.00 13.80
C TRP A 53 -7.75 21.41 14.55
N GLU A 54 -8.54 20.63 13.82
CA GLU A 54 -9.72 19.93 14.32
C GLU A 54 -9.42 18.46 14.58
N LYS A 55 -10.27 17.82 15.38
CA LYS A 55 -10.22 16.36 15.55
C LYS A 55 -10.53 15.66 14.23
N ILE A 56 -9.71 14.68 13.86
CA ILE A 56 -9.94 13.85 12.68
C ILE A 56 -11.25 13.08 12.89
N LYS A 57 -12.21 13.29 11.99
CA LYS A 57 -13.51 12.61 12.03
C LYS A 57 -13.38 11.28 11.29
N VAL A 58 -13.92 10.22 11.90
CA VAL A 58 -14.01 8.90 11.29
C VAL A 58 -15.46 8.70 10.85
N ASP A 59 -15.73 8.97 9.60
CA ASP A 59 -17.03 8.81 8.96
C ASP A 59 -16.94 7.85 7.75
N ILE A 60 -18.04 7.63 7.05
CA ILE A 60 -18.06 6.74 5.88
C ILE A 60 -17.11 7.21 4.77
N PRO A 61 -17.04 8.50 4.40
CA PRO A 61 -16.01 9.00 3.49
C PRO A 61 -14.59 8.72 3.96
N ALA A 62 -14.28 8.91 5.25
CA ALA A 62 -12.96 8.63 5.80
C ALA A 62 -12.60 7.13 5.71
N LEU A 63 -13.57 6.24 5.93
CA LEU A 63 -13.38 4.79 5.73
C LEU A 63 -13.09 4.44 4.27
N LEU A 64 -13.80 5.07 3.33
CA LEU A 64 -13.54 4.87 1.90
C LEU A 64 -12.12 5.31 1.51
N ILE A 65 -11.68 6.44 2.05
CA ILE A 65 -10.31 6.95 1.89
C ILE A 65 -9.29 5.94 2.46
N GLY A 66 -9.59 5.39 3.63
CA GLY A 66 -8.78 4.33 4.25
C GLY A 66 -8.68 3.08 3.37
N ASP A 67 -9.79 2.65 2.76
CA ASP A 67 -9.83 1.52 1.83
C ASP A 67 -8.96 1.76 0.58
N ILE A 68 -9.01 2.96 0.02
CA ILE A 68 -8.20 3.36 -1.14
C ILE A 68 -6.71 3.37 -0.78
N GLY A 69 -6.35 3.93 0.38
CA GLY A 69 -4.97 3.90 0.88
C GLY A 69 -4.45 2.49 1.12
N ALA A 70 -5.28 1.63 1.69
CA ALA A 70 -4.93 0.22 1.84
C ALA A 70 -4.73 -0.48 0.49
N GLY A 71 -5.57 -0.19 -0.51
CA GLY A 71 -5.40 -0.66 -1.88
C GLY A 71 -4.07 -0.24 -2.49
N THR A 72 -3.62 1.00 -2.25
CA THR A 72 -2.32 1.52 -2.71
C THR A 72 -1.16 0.68 -2.20
N VAL A 73 -1.13 0.44 -0.88
CA VAL A 73 -0.07 -0.38 -0.26
C VAL A 73 -0.11 -1.84 -0.74
N LEU A 74 -1.29 -2.37 -1.02
CA LEU A 74 -1.41 -3.72 -1.58
C LEU A 74 -0.88 -3.82 -3.01
N ILE A 75 -0.94 -2.75 -3.81
CA ILE A 75 -0.29 -2.69 -5.13
C ILE A 75 1.23 -2.78 -4.94
N SER A 76 1.81 -2.00 -4.05
CA SER A 76 3.24 -2.06 -3.72
C SER A 76 3.64 -3.43 -3.17
N TYR A 77 2.81 -4.03 -2.31
CA TYR A 77 3.02 -5.39 -1.80
C TYR A 77 3.13 -6.41 -2.94
N GLY A 78 2.32 -6.27 -3.99
CA GLY A 78 2.40 -7.14 -5.18
C GLY A 78 3.81 -7.14 -5.81
N ALA A 79 4.49 -5.99 -5.86
CA ALA A 79 5.84 -5.88 -6.43
C ALA A 79 6.94 -6.52 -5.57
N ILE A 80 6.71 -6.67 -4.27
CA ILE A 80 7.67 -7.25 -3.31
C ILE A 80 7.22 -8.61 -2.77
N LEU A 81 6.21 -9.21 -3.37
CA LEU A 81 5.64 -10.47 -2.96
C LEU A 81 6.72 -11.57 -2.91
N GLY A 82 6.81 -12.26 -1.77
CA GLY A 82 7.81 -13.30 -1.53
C GLY A 82 9.25 -12.80 -1.31
N LYS A 83 9.49 -11.49 -1.27
CA LYS A 83 10.83 -10.90 -1.08
C LYS A 83 11.08 -10.36 0.33
N CYS A 84 10.05 -10.12 1.12
CA CYS A 84 10.15 -9.50 2.43
C CYS A 84 9.48 -10.31 3.54
N SER A 85 9.95 -10.11 4.77
CA SER A 85 9.29 -10.62 5.97
C SER A 85 8.08 -9.76 6.34
N LEU A 86 7.20 -10.28 7.21
CA LEU A 86 6.04 -9.54 7.71
C LEU A 86 6.44 -8.22 8.39
N SER A 87 7.51 -8.22 9.20
CA SER A 87 7.99 -7.02 9.89
C SER A 87 8.49 -5.96 8.91
N GLN A 88 9.21 -6.36 7.85
CA GLN A 88 9.65 -5.47 6.79
C GLN A 88 8.46 -4.91 6.02
N LEU A 89 7.45 -5.74 5.74
CA LEU A 89 6.22 -5.30 5.08
C LEU A 89 5.45 -4.27 5.93
N TRP A 90 5.41 -4.44 7.25
CA TRP A 90 4.79 -3.46 8.15
C TRP A 90 5.52 -2.12 8.15
N CYS A 91 6.85 -2.14 8.23
CA CYS A 91 7.66 -0.92 8.12
C CYS A 91 7.42 -0.23 6.78
N LEU A 92 7.48 -0.98 5.68
CA LEU A 92 7.24 -0.43 4.34
C LEU A 92 5.85 0.21 4.25
N ALA A 93 4.81 -0.51 4.70
CA ALA A 93 3.43 -0.02 4.67
C ALA A 93 3.27 1.30 5.44
N THR A 94 3.92 1.43 6.60
CA THR A 94 3.88 2.66 7.39
C THR A 94 4.54 3.84 6.66
N PHE A 95 5.71 3.63 6.06
CA PHE A 95 6.38 4.65 5.25
C PHE A 95 5.56 5.01 4.02
N GLU A 96 5.03 4.02 3.33
CA GLU A 96 4.23 4.24 2.12
C GLU A 96 2.99 5.07 2.41
N VAL A 97 2.23 4.75 3.46
CA VAL A 97 1.02 5.49 3.85
C VAL A 97 1.35 6.95 4.18
N PHE A 98 2.49 7.20 4.83
CA PHE A 98 2.92 8.56 5.14
C PHE A 98 3.12 9.39 3.87
N PHE A 99 3.85 8.87 2.88
CA PHE A 99 4.06 9.55 1.61
C PHE A 99 2.83 9.55 0.70
N TYR A 100 2.01 8.50 0.76
CA TYR A 100 0.73 8.45 0.08
C TYR A 100 -0.19 9.58 0.55
N GLY A 101 -0.31 9.77 1.86
CA GLY A 101 -1.11 10.86 2.44
C GLY A 101 -0.62 12.24 2.01
N LEU A 102 0.70 12.46 2.01
CA LEU A 102 1.29 13.69 1.51
C LEU A 102 0.99 13.90 0.02
N ASN A 103 1.23 12.89 -0.81
CA ASN A 103 0.95 12.97 -2.26
C ASN A 103 -0.52 13.28 -2.53
N HIS A 104 -1.42 12.60 -1.84
CA HIS A 104 -2.85 12.83 -2.00
C HIS A 104 -3.27 14.23 -1.56
N ALA A 105 -2.77 14.72 -0.43
CA ALA A 105 -3.08 16.06 0.06
C ALA A 105 -2.52 17.15 -0.85
N LEU A 106 -1.31 16.99 -1.38
CA LEU A 106 -0.73 17.92 -2.36
C LEU A 106 -1.51 17.92 -3.66
N CYS A 107 -1.74 16.76 -4.25
CA CYS A 107 -2.36 16.67 -5.57
C CYS A 107 -3.84 17.05 -5.54
N ASN A 108 -4.60 16.50 -4.62
CA ASN A 108 -6.03 16.76 -4.53
C ASN A 108 -6.36 18.06 -3.81
N GLY A 109 -5.73 18.30 -2.64
CA GLY A 109 -5.97 19.48 -1.83
C GLY A 109 -5.35 20.74 -2.46
N TYR A 110 -4.03 20.75 -2.64
CA TYR A 110 -3.32 21.97 -3.07
C TYR A 110 -3.44 22.25 -4.58
N TYR A 111 -3.26 21.23 -5.43
CA TYR A 111 -3.35 21.39 -6.90
C TYR A 111 -4.77 21.23 -7.44
N GLY A 112 -5.74 20.77 -6.65
CA GLY A 112 -7.10 20.53 -7.10
C GLY A 112 -7.23 19.50 -8.24
N ALA A 113 -6.26 18.61 -8.36
CA ALA A 113 -6.26 17.60 -9.40
C ALA A 113 -7.34 16.54 -9.14
N THR A 114 -8.10 16.18 -10.16
CA THR A 114 -9.15 15.15 -10.07
C THR A 114 -8.63 13.82 -10.64
N ASP A 115 -8.73 12.77 -9.85
CA ASP A 115 -8.32 11.41 -10.23
C ASP A 115 -9.51 10.44 -10.12
N MET A 116 -10.25 10.27 -11.21
CA MET A 116 -11.39 9.34 -11.27
C MET A 116 -10.88 7.90 -11.23
N GLY A 117 -11.20 7.20 -10.14
CA GLY A 117 -10.83 5.80 -9.94
C GLY A 117 -9.43 5.55 -9.40
N GLY A 118 -8.70 6.60 -9.00
CA GLY A 118 -7.42 6.46 -8.31
C GLY A 118 -6.24 6.04 -9.19
N SER A 119 -6.29 6.29 -10.50
CA SER A 119 -5.22 5.88 -11.42
C SER A 119 -3.88 6.53 -11.13
N VAL A 120 -3.87 7.78 -10.66
CA VAL A 120 -2.65 8.51 -10.31
C VAL A 120 -2.29 8.33 -8.84
N TYR A 121 -3.21 8.63 -7.94
CA TYR A 121 -2.91 8.63 -6.49
C TYR A 121 -2.72 7.23 -5.93
N MET A 122 -3.46 6.25 -6.43
CA MET A 122 -3.46 4.88 -5.96
C MET A 122 -2.57 4.00 -6.84
N HIS A 123 -2.94 3.80 -8.10
CA HIS A 123 -2.31 2.80 -8.96
C HIS A 123 -0.89 3.21 -9.37
N ALA A 124 -0.71 4.40 -9.91
CA ALA A 124 0.62 4.84 -10.35
C ALA A 124 1.55 5.04 -9.14
N PHE A 125 1.09 5.68 -8.06
CA PHE A 125 1.89 5.86 -6.86
C PHE A 125 2.32 4.52 -6.25
N GLY A 126 1.39 3.60 -6.03
CA GLY A 126 1.67 2.28 -5.47
C GLY A 126 2.60 1.46 -6.36
N ALA A 127 2.40 1.51 -7.68
CA ALA A 127 3.26 0.80 -8.63
C ALA A 127 4.71 1.31 -8.59
N TYR A 128 4.92 2.63 -8.65
CA TYR A 128 6.27 3.21 -8.59
C TYR A 128 6.93 3.02 -7.23
N PHE A 129 6.19 3.18 -6.15
CA PHE A 129 6.70 2.93 -4.80
C PHE A 129 7.09 1.46 -4.62
N GLY A 130 6.25 0.53 -5.06
CA GLY A 130 6.51 -0.90 -5.03
C GLY A 130 7.72 -1.31 -5.88
N LEU A 131 7.88 -0.74 -7.08
CA LEU A 131 9.06 -0.97 -7.91
C LEU A 131 10.35 -0.47 -7.24
N ALA A 132 10.32 0.73 -6.66
CA ALA A 132 11.45 1.26 -5.92
C ALA A 132 11.79 0.37 -4.71
N ALA A 133 10.79 -0.03 -3.92
CA ALA A 133 10.96 -0.94 -2.79
C ALA A 133 11.52 -2.30 -3.26
N SER A 134 11.00 -2.86 -4.35
CA SER A 134 11.46 -4.13 -4.91
C SER A 134 12.96 -4.11 -5.24
N TYR A 135 13.46 -2.99 -5.75
CA TYR A 135 14.89 -2.82 -6.03
C TYR A 135 15.77 -2.98 -4.77
N PHE A 136 15.31 -2.45 -3.62
CA PHE A 136 16.03 -2.59 -2.34
C PHE A 136 15.89 -3.97 -1.70
N PHE A 137 14.79 -4.67 -1.97
CA PHE A 137 14.56 -6.03 -1.47
C PHE A 137 15.16 -7.12 -2.36
N ASP A 138 15.72 -6.79 -3.52
CA ASP A 138 16.36 -7.76 -4.40
C ASP A 138 17.66 -8.29 -3.78
N ASN A 139 17.60 -9.54 -3.33
CA ASN A 139 18.77 -10.26 -2.81
C ASN A 139 19.31 -11.19 -3.90
N LYS A 140 20.57 -11.01 -4.30
CA LYS A 140 21.23 -11.83 -5.32
C LYS A 140 21.14 -13.33 -5.02
N LYS A 141 21.30 -13.72 -3.75
CA LYS A 141 21.17 -15.13 -3.32
C LYS A 141 19.75 -15.69 -3.54
N ALA A 142 18.72 -14.89 -3.29
CA ALA A 142 17.33 -15.31 -3.52
C ALA A 142 17.01 -15.46 -5.02
N ILE A 143 17.63 -14.62 -5.86
CA ILE A 143 17.49 -14.70 -7.33
C ILE A 143 18.19 -15.97 -7.87
N GLU A 144 19.39 -16.28 -7.37
CA GLU A 144 20.11 -17.49 -7.75
C GLU A 144 19.37 -18.75 -7.29
N ASP A 145 18.81 -18.76 -6.09
CA ASP A 145 18.01 -19.86 -5.54
C ASP A 145 16.74 -20.10 -6.35
N LYS A 146 16.05 -19.03 -6.78
CA LYS A 146 14.90 -19.14 -7.69
C LYS A 146 15.27 -19.73 -9.05
N LYS A 147 16.40 -19.31 -9.62
CA LYS A 147 16.92 -19.86 -10.88
C LYS A 147 17.29 -21.33 -10.75
N SER A 148 17.89 -21.73 -9.63
CA SER A 148 18.31 -23.11 -9.40
C SER A 148 17.14 -24.08 -9.21
N ARG A 149 16.00 -23.60 -8.69
CA ARG A 149 14.82 -24.43 -8.45
C ARG A 149 13.91 -24.59 -9.67
N GLY A 150 14.17 -23.88 -10.77
CA GLY A 150 13.36 -23.95 -11.99
C GLY A 150 11.89 -23.60 -11.77
N GLU A 151 11.61 -22.69 -10.85
CA GLU A 151 10.26 -22.40 -10.41
C GLU A 151 9.47 -21.56 -11.42
N GLY A 152 8.44 -22.14 -11.99
CA GLY A 152 7.31 -21.40 -12.49
C GLY A 152 6.58 -20.75 -11.31
N ASP A 153 6.15 -19.51 -11.48
CA ASP A 153 5.47 -18.71 -10.43
C ASP A 153 4.03 -19.15 -10.14
N TYR A 154 3.65 -20.36 -10.55
CA TYR A 154 2.28 -20.86 -10.47
C TYR A 154 2.11 -21.88 -9.35
N ASN A 155 1.03 -21.75 -8.60
CA ASN A 155 0.50 -22.83 -7.77
C ASN A 155 0.01 -23.94 -8.67
N SER A 156 0.63 -25.09 -8.58
CA SER A 156 0.09 -26.34 -9.11
C SER A 156 -0.82 -26.98 -8.09
#